data_1cd39e6a9aa613298f6e6566ba8d29ad
#
_entry.id   1cd39e6a9aa613298f6e6566ba8d29ad
#
_cell.length_a   1.000
_cell.length_b   1.000
_cell.length_c   1.000
_cell.angle_alpha   90.00
_cell.angle_beta   90.00
_cell.angle_gamma   90.00
#
_symmetry.space_group_name_H-M   'P 1'
#
loop_
_entity.id
_entity.type
_entity.pdbx_description
1 polymer ?
#
loop_
_entity_poly.entity_id
_entity_poly.type
_entity_poly.pdbx_seq_one_letter_code
_entity_poly.pdbx_strand_id
1 'polypeptide(L)'
;MYIVNSYTLAIIFCFITMICWGSWGNTQKLASKNWRYELYYWDYTIGILLFALLLVFTLGSFGDSGRGFLEDIQQVEAAYIASALIGGAIFNASNILLSASVSIAGMAVAFPLGVGLALVLGVFINYFSSPKGDPFWLFTGVVLIVIAIICNGIAAGKNQKAGTNNSKKGIILAAIAGILMSFFYRFVAAAMDLNNFESPTTGMATPYTAFFIFAIGIFLSNFLFNTLVMKRPFVGLPVTYKEYFTG
;
A
#
# COMPACT_ATOMS: atom_id res chain seq x y z
N MET A 1 -5.96 16.03 -17.41
CA MET A 1 -5.29 14.79 -17.00
C MET A 1 -5.65 13.63 -17.90
N TYR A 2 -4.88 12.54 -17.89
CA TYR A 2 -5.21 11.32 -18.64
C TYR A 2 -6.23 10.47 -17.86
N ILE A 3 -7.31 10.06 -18.53
CA ILE A 3 -8.35 9.19 -17.97
C ILE A 3 -8.44 7.91 -18.80
N VAL A 4 -8.53 6.77 -18.12
CA VAL A 4 -8.67 5.46 -18.76
C VAL A 4 -10.15 5.23 -19.12
N ASN A 5 -10.49 5.48 -20.39
CA ASN A 5 -11.85 5.29 -20.90
C ASN A 5 -12.13 3.87 -21.42
N SER A 6 -11.09 3.03 -21.56
CA SER A 6 -11.21 1.67 -22.06
C SER A 6 -11.25 0.67 -20.91
N TYR A 7 -12.35 -0.10 -20.80
CA TYR A 7 -12.48 -1.18 -19.82
C TYR A 7 -11.36 -2.23 -19.93
N THR A 8 -10.98 -2.60 -21.14
CA THR A 8 -9.88 -3.55 -21.39
C THR A 8 -8.55 -3.01 -20.87
N LEU A 9 -8.27 -1.71 -21.09
CA LEU A 9 -7.05 -1.09 -20.60
C LEU A 9 -7.03 -1.00 -19.06
N ALA A 10 -8.17 -0.73 -18.44
CA ALA A 10 -8.32 -0.76 -16.99
C ALA A 10 -7.99 -2.15 -16.41
N ILE A 11 -8.47 -3.23 -17.04
CA ILE A 11 -8.15 -4.60 -16.65
C ILE A 11 -6.64 -4.86 -16.78
N ILE A 12 -6.01 -4.44 -17.88
CA ILE A 12 -4.55 -4.59 -18.08
C ILE A 12 -3.78 -3.88 -16.97
N PHE A 13 -4.15 -2.66 -16.60
CA PHE A 13 -3.53 -1.95 -15.48
C PHE A 13 -3.74 -2.63 -14.14
N CYS A 14 -4.90 -3.25 -13.90
CA CYS A 14 -5.12 -4.07 -12.70
C CYS A 14 -4.14 -5.25 -12.63
N PHE A 15 -3.92 -5.97 -13.75
CA PHE A 15 -2.94 -7.05 -13.80
C PHE A 15 -1.50 -6.56 -13.58
N ILE A 16 -1.11 -5.43 -14.18
CA ILE A 16 0.20 -4.82 -13.95
C ILE A 16 0.36 -4.47 -12.47
N THR A 17 -0.65 -3.86 -11.86
CA THR A 17 -0.64 -3.52 -10.43
C THR A 17 -0.49 -4.76 -9.55
N MET A 18 -1.23 -5.85 -9.87
CA MET A 18 -1.11 -7.13 -9.15
C MET A 18 0.31 -7.70 -9.23
N ILE A 19 0.95 -7.67 -10.41
CA ILE A 19 2.33 -8.13 -10.60
C ILE A 19 3.29 -7.25 -9.78
N CYS A 20 3.14 -5.93 -9.83
CA CYS A 20 3.97 -5.01 -9.06
C CYS A 20 3.80 -5.25 -7.55
N TRP A 21 2.57 -5.39 -7.07
CA TRP A 21 2.28 -5.66 -5.66
C TRP A 21 2.79 -7.03 -5.19
N GLY A 22 2.69 -8.05 -6.04
CA GLY A 22 3.20 -9.39 -5.72
C GLY A 22 4.73 -9.47 -5.74
N SER A 23 5.40 -8.59 -6.46
CA SER A 23 6.86 -8.68 -6.68
C SER A 23 7.71 -7.74 -5.81
N TRP A 24 7.14 -6.69 -5.19
CA TRP A 24 7.95 -5.76 -4.39
C TRP A 24 8.69 -6.43 -3.21
N GLY A 25 8.10 -7.43 -2.59
CA GLY A 25 8.76 -8.20 -1.54
C GLY A 25 9.98 -9.01 -2.03
N ASN A 26 10.05 -9.33 -3.33
CA ASN A 26 11.25 -9.93 -3.92
C ASN A 26 12.40 -8.92 -3.97
N THR A 27 12.13 -7.64 -4.26
CA THR A 27 13.16 -6.59 -4.25
C THR A 27 13.68 -6.36 -2.85
N GLN A 28 12.81 -6.33 -1.84
CA GLN A 28 13.22 -6.30 -0.42
C GLN A 28 14.11 -7.49 -0.07
N LYS A 29 13.74 -8.70 -0.50
CA LYS A 29 14.51 -9.92 -0.23
C LYS A 29 15.86 -9.91 -0.94
N LEU A 30 15.95 -9.40 -2.14
CA LEU A 30 17.21 -9.26 -2.88
C LEU A 30 18.14 -8.25 -2.18
N ALA A 31 17.60 -7.11 -1.76
CA ALA A 31 18.33 -6.08 -1.03
C ALA A 31 18.80 -6.58 0.35
N SER A 32 18.03 -7.45 1.03
CA SER A 32 18.28 -7.87 2.41
C SER A 32 19.59 -8.62 2.64
N LYS A 33 20.31 -9.02 1.59
CA LYS A 33 21.65 -9.62 1.71
C LYS A 33 22.68 -8.63 2.27
N ASN A 34 22.59 -7.36 1.87
CA ASN A 34 23.54 -6.30 2.22
C ASN A 34 22.86 -5.09 2.86
N TRP A 35 21.53 -5.00 2.77
CA TRP A 35 20.74 -3.85 3.16
C TRP A 35 19.55 -4.28 4.01
N ARG A 36 19.53 -3.90 5.28
CA ARG A 36 18.45 -4.28 6.20
C ARG A 36 17.12 -3.66 5.77
N TYR A 37 15.99 -4.32 6.10
CA TYR A 37 14.67 -3.90 5.65
C TYR A 37 14.29 -2.48 6.13
N GLU A 38 14.77 -2.04 7.30
CA GLU A 38 14.54 -0.70 7.82
C GLU A 38 15.20 0.38 6.95
N LEU A 39 16.37 0.07 6.38
CA LEU A 39 17.10 0.97 5.48
C LEU A 39 16.47 0.93 4.08
N TYR A 40 16.21 -0.26 3.54
CA TYR A 40 15.49 -0.46 2.29
C TYR A 40 14.14 0.27 2.28
N TYR A 41 13.47 0.36 3.42
CA TYR A 41 12.16 0.98 3.52
C TYR A 41 12.21 2.51 3.28
N TRP A 42 13.34 3.16 3.52
CA TRP A 42 13.57 4.54 3.11
C TRP A 42 13.60 4.69 1.60
N ASP A 43 14.36 3.84 0.91
CA ASP A 43 14.45 3.83 -0.55
C ASP A 43 13.07 3.57 -1.18
N TYR A 44 12.31 2.66 -0.58
CA TYR A 44 10.95 2.34 -1.01
C TYR A 44 10.01 3.56 -0.91
N THR A 45 10.01 4.27 0.21
CA THR A 45 9.13 5.45 0.41
C THR A 45 9.55 6.63 -0.45
N ILE A 46 10.84 6.85 -0.65
CA ILE A 46 11.37 7.84 -1.60
C ILE A 46 10.93 7.48 -3.03
N GLY A 47 11.02 6.20 -3.40
CA GLY A 47 10.58 5.71 -4.70
C GLY A 47 9.10 5.97 -4.97
N ILE A 48 8.23 5.74 -3.97
CA ILE A 48 6.79 6.05 -4.07
C ILE A 48 6.58 7.55 -4.31
N LEU A 49 7.26 8.42 -3.55
CA LEU A 49 7.12 9.86 -3.69
C LEU A 49 7.60 10.36 -5.06
N LEU A 50 8.75 9.88 -5.53
CA LEU A 50 9.28 10.24 -6.85
C LEU A 50 8.37 9.75 -7.97
N PHE A 51 7.81 8.55 -7.84
CA PHE A 51 6.84 8.03 -8.81
C PHE A 51 5.53 8.83 -8.80
N ALA A 52 5.04 9.23 -7.63
CA ALA A 52 3.87 10.09 -7.52
C ALA A 52 4.12 11.46 -8.17
N LEU A 53 5.29 12.08 -7.95
CA LEU A 53 5.70 13.31 -8.62
C LEU A 53 5.73 13.13 -10.15
N LEU A 54 6.33 12.05 -10.63
CA LEU A 54 6.36 11.76 -12.07
C LEU A 54 4.93 11.66 -12.64
N LEU A 55 4.02 10.94 -11.96
CA LEU A 55 2.66 10.78 -12.42
C LEU A 55 1.87 12.10 -12.47
N VAL A 56 1.97 12.95 -11.44
CA VAL A 56 1.20 14.21 -11.43
C VAL A 56 1.70 15.21 -12.46
N PHE A 57 3.01 15.24 -12.74
CA PHE A 57 3.58 16.12 -13.76
C PHE A 57 3.54 15.54 -15.18
N THR A 58 3.12 14.30 -15.36
CA THR A 58 2.89 13.67 -16.67
C THR A 58 1.40 13.41 -16.89
N LEU A 59 0.92 12.23 -16.52
CA LEU A 59 -0.46 11.80 -16.75
C LEU A 59 -1.50 12.65 -15.99
N GLY A 60 -1.13 13.19 -14.83
CA GLY A 60 -1.99 14.08 -14.05
C GLY A 60 -2.09 15.51 -14.59
N SER A 61 -1.18 15.93 -15.47
CA SER A 61 -1.13 17.29 -16.04
C SER A 61 -1.41 17.32 -17.54
N PHE A 62 -1.09 16.25 -18.28
CA PHE A 62 -1.29 16.16 -19.72
C PHE A 62 -2.48 15.26 -20.04
N GLY A 63 -3.40 15.77 -20.86
CA GLY A 63 -4.61 15.07 -21.30
C GLY A 63 -5.77 16.05 -21.47
N ASP A 64 -6.77 15.59 -22.21
CA ASP A 64 -7.90 16.45 -22.63
C ASP A 64 -9.08 16.43 -21.66
N SER A 65 -8.95 15.71 -20.54
CA SER A 65 -10.05 15.52 -19.58
C SER A 65 -9.66 15.93 -18.16
N GLY A 66 -10.63 16.44 -17.41
CA GLY A 66 -10.50 16.79 -16.02
C GLY A 66 -9.54 17.93 -15.71
N ARG A 67 -9.36 18.23 -14.42
CA ARG A 67 -8.44 19.28 -13.95
C ARG A 67 -7.01 18.79 -13.99
N GLY A 68 -6.08 19.63 -14.45
CA GLY A 68 -4.64 19.39 -14.34
C GLY A 68 -4.16 19.46 -12.89
N PHE A 69 -3.03 18.83 -12.58
CA PHE A 69 -2.53 18.74 -11.20
C PHE A 69 -2.38 20.09 -10.50
N LEU A 70 -1.79 21.11 -11.16
CA LEU A 70 -1.54 22.40 -10.54
C LEU A 70 -2.85 23.17 -10.24
N GLU A 71 -3.84 23.04 -11.10
CA GLU A 71 -5.18 23.60 -10.88
C GLU A 71 -5.90 22.85 -9.76
N ASP A 72 -5.80 21.52 -9.79
CA ASP A 72 -6.49 20.65 -8.84
C ASP A 72 -5.98 20.85 -7.41
N ILE A 73 -4.67 20.83 -7.20
CA ILE A 73 -4.08 20.96 -5.85
C ILE A 73 -4.41 22.27 -5.15
N GLN A 74 -4.65 23.36 -5.93
CA GLN A 74 -4.98 24.66 -5.39
C GLN A 74 -6.41 24.77 -4.86
N GLN A 75 -7.31 23.94 -5.38
CA GLN A 75 -8.72 23.98 -5.01
C GLN A 75 -9.14 22.90 -4.02
N VAL A 76 -8.26 21.89 -3.77
CA VAL A 76 -8.60 20.80 -2.83
C VAL A 76 -8.74 21.34 -1.41
N GLU A 77 -9.88 21.05 -0.79
CA GLU A 77 -10.15 21.46 0.58
C GLU A 77 -9.25 20.75 1.60
N ALA A 78 -8.91 21.44 2.67
CA ALA A 78 -8.02 20.93 3.72
C ALA A 78 -8.49 19.60 4.34
N ALA A 79 -9.81 19.38 4.42
CA ALA A 79 -10.39 18.14 4.92
C ALA A 79 -10.02 16.93 4.04
N TYR A 80 -10.05 17.09 2.72
CA TYR A 80 -9.70 16.04 1.77
C TYR A 80 -8.19 15.81 1.70
N ILE A 81 -7.39 16.88 1.80
CA ILE A 81 -5.93 16.78 1.97
C ILE A 81 -5.60 15.97 3.22
N ALA A 82 -6.21 16.32 4.37
CA ALA A 82 -5.98 15.60 5.62
C ALA A 82 -6.40 14.13 5.52
N SER A 83 -7.52 13.83 4.86
CA SER A 83 -7.97 12.46 4.63
C SER A 83 -6.94 11.64 3.84
N ALA A 84 -6.46 12.16 2.71
CA ALA A 84 -5.46 11.46 1.90
C ALA A 84 -4.12 11.28 2.64
N LEU A 85 -3.66 12.29 3.41
CA LEU A 85 -2.47 12.20 4.27
C LEU A 85 -2.61 11.12 5.34
N ILE A 86 -3.77 11.05 6.02
CA ILE A 86 -4.06 10.01 7.02
C ILE A 86 -4.05 8.64 6.36
N GLY A 87 -4.67 8.50 5.17
CA GLY A 87 -4.59 7.27 4.38
C GLY A 87 -3.15 6.84 4.13
N GLY A 88 -2.27 7.78 3.76
CA GLY A 88 -0.84 7.55 3.59
C GLY A 88 -0.13 7.11 4.86
N ALA A 89 -0.43 7.74 5.98
CA ALA A 89 0.15 7.38 7.28
C ALA A 89 -0.29 5.96 7.74
N ILE A 90 -1.56 5.62 7.57
CA ILE A 90 -2.09 4.27 7.88
C ILE A 90 -1.43 3.22 6.99
N PHE A 91 -1.32 3.49 5.69
CA PHE A 91 -0.64 2.60 4.75
C PHE A 91 0.81 2.39 5.16
N ASN A 92 1.54 3.47 5.48
CA ASN A 92 2.93 3.40 5.90
C ASN A 92 3.12 2.57 7.18
N ALA A 93 2.30 2.82 8.22
CA ALA A 93 2.34 2.05 9.46
C ALA A 93 2.10 0.55 9.20
N SER A 94 1.11 0.23 8.37
CA SER A 94 0.81 -1.15 7.96
C SER A 94 1.96 -1.78 7.18
N ASN A 95 2.45 -1.07 6.16
CA ASN A 95 3.41 -1.64 5.22
C ASN A 95 4.80 -1.86 5.85
N ILE A 96 5.22 -1.03 6.80
CA ILE A 96 6.46 -1.27 7.56
C ILE A 96 6.35 -2.50 8.47
N LEU A 97 5.17 -2.76 9.04
CA LEU A 97 4.91 -3.99 9.81
C LEU A 97 4.92 -5.22 8.89
N LEU A 98 4.37 -5.10 7.69
CA LEU A 98 4.42 -6.16 6.68
C LEU A 98 5.86 -6.43 6.25
N SER A 99 6.66 -5.39 6.00
CA SER A 99 8.08 -5.49 5.67
C SER A 99 8.88 -6.20 6.79
N ALA A 100 8.61 -5.85 8.05
CA ALA A 100 9.17 -6.54 9.20
C ALA A 100 8.74 -8.02 9.24
N SER A 101 7.46 -8.30 9.00
CA SER A 101 6.94 -9.68 8.94
C SER A 101 7.62 -10.49 7.84
N VAL A 102 7.83 -9.92 6.66
CA VAL A 102 8.58 -10.55 5.55
C VAL A 102 10.00 -10.92 5.98
N SER A 103 10.66 -10.01 6.70
CA SER A 103 12.01 -10.25 7.22
C SER A 103 12.08 -11.39 8.26
N ILE A 104 11.03 -11.55 9.07
CA ILE A 104 10.97 -12.50 10.20
C ILE A 104 10.43 -13.87 9.78
N ALA A 105 9.27 -13.89 9.13
CA ALA A 105 8.53 -15.10 8.78
C ALA A 105 8.68 -15.51 7.31
N GLY A 106 9.27 -14.64 6.49
CA GLY A 106 9.39 -14.83 5.05
C GLY A 106 8.11 -14.47 4.28
N MET A 107 8.27 -14.23 2.97
CA MET A 107 7.17 -13.81 2.09
C MET A 107 6.04 -14.83 2.00
N ALA A 108 6.37 -16.11 2.00
CA ALA A 108 5.38 -17.20 1.87
C ALA A 108 4.34 -17.23 3.01
N VAL A 109 4.67 -16.63 4.16
CA VAL A 109 3.77 -16.49 5.31
C VAL A 109 3.20 -15.08 5.39
N ALA A 110 4.06 -14.06 5.28
CA ALA A 110 3.68 -12.67 5.49
C ALA A 110 2.68 -12.15 4.46
N PHE A 111 2.88 -12.47 3.16
CA PHE A 111 2.01 -11.96 2.09
C PHE A 111 0.61 -12.56 2.11
N PRO A 112 0.43 -13.90 2.12
CA PRO A 112 -0.92 -14.45 2.14
C PRO A 112 -1.72 -13.96 3.35
N LEU A 113 -1.10 -13.86 4.51
CA LEU A 113 -1.79 -13.41 5.72
C LEU A 113 -2.00 -11.89 5.73
N GLY A 114 -0.95 -11.09 5.51
CA GLY A 114 -1.04 -9.63 5.60
C GLY A 114 -1.84 -9.04 4.44
N VAL A 115 -1.42 -9.29 3.21
CA VAL A 115 -2.10 -8.73 2.02
C VAL A 115 -3.46 -9.39 1.79
N GLY A 116 -3.56 -10.71 1.99
CA GLY A 116 -4.82 -11.42 1.84
C GLY A 116 -5.87 -10.95 2.85
N LEU A 117 -5.49 -10.79 4.12
CA LEU A 117 -6.39 -10.24 5.15
C LEU A 117 -6.79 -8.80 4.84
N ALA A 118 -5.84 -7.97 4.35
CA ALA A 118 -6.11 -6.61 3.92
C ALA A 118 -7.13 -6.55 2.77
N LEU A 119 -7.02 -7.45 1.80
CA LEU A 119 -7.97 -7.56 0.68
C LEU A 119 -9.36 -7.94 1.18
N VAL A 120 -9.46 -9.00 1.98
CA VAL A 120 -10.76 -9.49 2.48
C VAL A 120 -11.46 -8.41 3.31
N LEU A 121 -10.79 -7.88 4.34
CA LEU A 121 -11.36 -6.83 5.18
C LEU A 121 -11.60 -5.54 4.41
N GLY A 122 -10.68 -5.17 3.49
CA GLY A 122 -10.80 -3.99 2.66
C GLY A 122 -12.03 -4.04 1.76
N VAL A 123 -12.36 -5.20 1.16
CA VAL A 123 -13.59 -5.37 0.38
C VAL A 123 -14.82 -5.12 1.27
N PHE A 124 -14.90 -5.72 2.46
CA PHE A 124 -16.02 -5.49 3.37
C PHE A 124 -16.13 -4.01 3.77
N ILE A 125 -15.05 -3.39 4.23
CA ILE A 125 -15.04 -1.99 4.68
C ILE A 125 -15.48 -1.06 3.55
N ASN A 126 -14.93 -1.23 2.35
CA ASN A 126 -15.22 -0.34 1.22
C ASN A 126 -16.61 -0.60 0.63
N TYR A 127 -17.04 -1.86 0.51
CA TYR A 127 -18.36 -2.19 0.00
C TYR A 127 -19.48 -1.66 0.90
N PHE A 128 -19.37 -1.81 2.22
CA PHE A 128 -20.37 -1.27 3.15
C PHE A 128 -20.34 0.26 3.26
N SER A 129 -19.21 0.90 2.92
CA SER A 129 -19.12 2.37 2.88
C SER A 129 -19.67 2.97 1.59
N SER A 130 -19.47 2.32 0.46
CA SER A 130 -19.91 2.77 -0.86
C SER A 130 -20.13 1.53 -1.75
N PRO A 131 -21.35 0.94 -1.74
CA PRO A 131 -21.65 -0.25 -2.52
C PRO A 131 -21.45 0.01 -4.02
N LYS A 132 -20.46 -0.63 -4.62
CA LYS A 132 -20.19 -0.57 -6.06
C LYS A 132 -19.88 -1.96 -6.60
N GLY A 133 -20.37 -2.24 -7.80
CA GLY A 133 -20.22 -3.53 -8.45
C GLY A 133 -21.27 -4.56 -8.03
N ASP A 134 -21.30 -5.69 -8.74
CA ASP A 134 -22.18 -6.80 -8.46
C ASP A 134 -21.69 -7.57 -7.22
N PRO A 135 -22.52 -7.67 -6.15
CA PRO A 135 -22.12 -8.34 -4.91
C PRO A 135 -21.81 -9.83 -5.10
N PHE A 136 -22.48 -10.51 -6.01
CA PHE A 136 -22.26 -11.93 -6.23
C PHE A 136 -20.83 -12.20 -6.73
N TRP A 137 -20.37 -11.46 -7.75
CA TRP A 137 -19.02 -11.62 -8.28
C TRP A 137 -17.96 -11.12 -7.29
N LEU A 138 -18.25 -10.03 -6.59
CA LEU A 138 -17.35 -9.48 -5.60
C LEU A 138 -17.08 -10.47 -4.46
N PHE A 139 -18.13 -10.99 -3.83
CA PHE A 139 -17.97 -11.92 -2.71
C PHE A 139 -17.50 -13.30 -3.15
N THR A 140 -17.80 -13.74 -4.37
CA THR A 140 -17.18 -14.92 -4.95
C THR A 140 -15.66 -14.76 -5.04
N GLY A 141 -15.18 -13.59 -5.49
CA GLY A 141 -13.74 -13.27 -5.48
C GLY A 141 -13.13 -13.30 -4.08
N VAL A 142 -13.83 -12.76 -3.08
CA VAL A 142 -13.40 -12.83 -1.67
C VAL A 142 -13.24 -14.27 -1.20
N VAL A 143 -14.21 -15.14 -1.48
CA VAL A 143 -14.16 -16.57 -1.11
C VAL A 143 -12.93 -17.24 -1.74
N LEU A 144 -12.67 -16.99 -3.03
CA LEU A 144 -11.50 -17.55 -3.72
C LEU A 144 -10.18 -17.06 -3.09
N ILE A 145 -10.10 -15.79 -2.69
CA ILE A 145 -8.93 -15.25 -1.97
C ILE A 145 -8.76 -15.95 -0.62
N VAL A 146 -9.83 -16.15 0.14
CA VAL A 146 -9.76 -16.85 1.44
C VAL A 146 -9.26 -18.28 1.25
N ILE A 147 -9.75 -18.99 0.25
CA ILE A 147 -9.27 -20.34 -0.09
C ILE A 147 -7.77 -20.30 -0.44
N ALA A 148 -7.34 -19.34 -1.26
CA ALA A 148 -5.93 -19.17 -1.61
C ALA A 148 -5.04 -18.89 -0.39
N ILE A 149 -5.48 -18.05 0.57
CA ILE A 149 -4.78 -17.78 1.83
C ILE A 149 -4.61 -19.09 2.63
N ILE A 150 -5.67 -19.87 2.77
CA ILE A 150 -5.64 -21.15 3.49
C ILE A 150 -4.68 -22.13 2.82
N CYS A 151 -4.75 -22.30 1.50
CA CYS A 151 -3.86 -23.17 0.74
C CYS A 151 -2.39 -22.75 0.90
N ASN A 152 -2.10 -21.45 0.79
CA ASN A 152 -0.75 -20.93 1.00
C ASN A 152 -0.26 -21.13 2.44
N GLY A 153 -1.14 -20.93 3.44
CA GLY A 153 -0.83 -21.20 4.84
C GLY A 153 -0.47 -22.66 5.12
N ILE A 154 -1.23 -23.61 4.54
CA ILE A 154 -0.95 -25.04 4.64
C ILE A 154 0.39 -25.38 3.96
N ALA A 155 0.63 -24.87 2.76
CA ALA A 155 1.87 -25.10 2.03
C ALA A 155 3.09 -24.53 2.78
N ALA A 156 2.98 -23.32 3.31
CA ALA A 156 4.03 -22.71 4.13
C ALA A 156 4.32 -23.51 5.40
N GLY A 157 3.28 -24.00 6.09
CA GLY A 157 3.41 -24.82 7.28
C GLY A 157 4.16 -26.13 7.03
N LYS A 158 3.95 -26.75 5.87
CA LYS A 158 4.68 -27.99 5.49
C LYS A 158 6.17 -27.75 5.19
N ASN A 159 6.52 -26.56 4.75
CA ASN A 159 7.89 -26.19 4.38
C ASN A 159 8.70 -25.58 5.54
N GLN A 160 8.07 -25.24 6.65
CA GLN A 160 8.80 -24.73 7.83
C GLN A 160 9.49 -25.87 8.58
N LYS A 161 10.81 -25.79 8.71
CA LYS A 161 11.56 -26.60 9.65
C LYS A 161 11.09 -26.24 11.08
N ALA A 162 10.66 -27.25 11.83
CA ALA A 162 10.22 -27.07 13.22
C ALA A 162 11.32 -26.37 14.03
N GLY A 163 11.00 -25.24 14.68
CA GLY A 163 11.87 -24.68 15.71
C GLY A 163 12.15 -23.18 15.71
N THR A 164 11.56 -22.35 14.87
CA THR A 164 11.81 -20.90 14.96
C THR A 164 10.72 -20.16 15.73
N ASN A 165 11.03 -19.76 16.95
CA ASN A 165 10.18 -18.91 17.82
C ASN A 165 9.81 -17.57 17.15
N ASN A 166 10.58 -17.16 16.14
CA ASN A 166 10.36 -15.96 15.35
C ASN A 166 9.13 -16.03 14.43
N SER A 167 8.70 -17.23 14.03
CA SER A 167 7.53 -17.39 13.14
C SER A 167 6.24 -16.80 13.72
N LYS A 168 5.97 -16.97 15.03
CA LYS A 168 4.77 -16.42 15.69
C LYS A 168 4.75 -14.89 15.66
N LYS A 169 5.90 -14.24 15.91
CA LYS A 169 6.02 -12.79 15.88
C LYS A 169 5.75 -12.24 14.47
N GLY A 170 6.32 -12.86 13.44
CA GLY A 170 6.07 -12.49 12.06
C GLY A 170 4.59 -12.64 11.66
N ILE A 171 3.92 -13.72 12.07
CA ILE A 171 2.51 -13.94 11.83
C ILE A 171 1.64 -12.84 12.47
N ILE A 172 1.93 -12.49 13.73
CA ILE A 172 1.21 -11.42 14.44
C ILE A 172 1.40 -10.08 13.72
N LEU A 173 2.63 -9.75 13.32
CA LEU A 173 2.92 -8.53 12.58
C LEU A 173 2.18 -8.49 11.24
N ALA A 174 2.13 -9.62 10.50
CA ALA A 174 1.37 -9.71 9.25
C ALA A 174 -0.13 -9.48 9.47
N ALA A 175 -0.70 -10.08 10.53
CA ALA A 175 -2.11 -9.91 10.83
C ALA A 175 -2.45 -8.46 11.21
N ILE A 176 -1.65 -7.82 12.06
CA ILE A 176 -1.82 -6.39 12.41
C ILE A 176 -1.66 -5.52 11.17
N ALA A 177 -0.64 -5.79 10.33
CA ALA A 177 -0.44 -5.10 9.07
C ALA A 177 -1.66 -5.21 8.16
N GLY A 178 -2.21 -6.41 7.98
CA GLY A 178 -3.39 -6.64 7.15
C GLY A 178 -4.63 -5.88 7.64
N ILE A 179 -4.88 -5.89 8.95
CA ILE A 179 -5.97 -5.14 9.56
C ILE A 179 -5.80 -3.63 9.32
N LEU A 180 -4.64 -3.06 9.60
CA LEU A 180 -4.39 -1.64 9.37
C LEU A 180 -4.50 -1.28 7.89
N MET A 181 -3.93 -2.12 7.01
CA MET A 181 -3.95 -1.89 5.56
C MET A 181 -5.37 -1.89 4.99
N SER A 182 -6.31 -2.59 5.59
CA SER A 182 -7.69 -2.62 5.12
C SER A 182 -8.42 -1.26 5.20
N PHE A 183 -7.91 -0.34 6.02
CA PHE A 183 -8.55 0.96 6.25
C PHE A 183 -8.02 2.09 5.37
N PHE A 184 -6.76 2.02 4.87
CA PHE A 184 -6.13 3.17 4.22
C PHE A 184 -6.92 3.69 3.02
N TYR A 185 -7.46 2.77 2.20
CA TYR A 185 -8.14 3.14 0.96
C TYR A 185 -9.41 3.97 1.22
N ARG A 186 -10.11 3.70 2.31
CA ARG A 186 -11.29 4.49 2.70
C ARG A 186 -10.96 5.98 2.83
N PHE A 187 -9.81 6.30 3.42
CA PHE A 187 -9.38 7.69 3.60
C PHE A 187 -8.95 8.33 2.27
N VAL A 188 -8.25 7.59 1.42
CA VAL A 188 -7.86 8.08 0.09
C VAL A 188 -9.09 8.25 -0.80
N ALA A 189 -10.00 7.28 -0.79
CA ALA A 189 -11.23 7.32 -1.55
C ALA A 189 -12.15 8.49 -1.12
N ALA A 190 -12.19 8.82 0.17
CA ALA A 190 -12.95 9.95 0.68
C ALA A 190 -12.43 11.32 0.18
N ALA A 191 -11.19 11.39 -0.28
CA ALA A 191 -10.61 12.60 -0.84
C ALA A 191 -10.98 12.81 -2.32
N MET A 192 -11.59 11.81 -2.99
CA MET A 192 -11.87 11.81 -4.43
C MET A 192 -13.37 11.70 -4.70
N ASP A 193 -13.83 12.27 -5.81
CA ASP A 193 -15.16 11.97 -6.34
C ASP A 193 -15.14 10.65 -7.12
N LEU A 194 -15.52 9.58 -6.45
CA LEU A 194 -15.53 8.24 -7.03
C LEU A 194 -16.62 8.03 -8.10
N ASN A 195 -17.53 8.97 -8.28
CA ASN A 195 -18.60 8.87 -9.26
C ASN A 195 -18.26 9.61 -10.55
N ASN A 196 -17.41 10.62 -10.48
CA ASN A 196 -17.06 11.44 -11.62
C ASN A 196 -15.57 11.85 -11.59
N PHE A 197 -14.71 11.02 -12.17
CA PHE A 197 -13.28 11.32 -12.28
C PHE A 197 -12.97 12.37 -13.36
N GLU A 198 -13.84 12.53 -14.36
CA GLU A 198 -13.63 13.50 -15.43
C GLU A 198 -13.87 14.94 -14.96
N SER A 199 -14.89 15.14 -14.14
CA SER A 199 -15.25 16.45 -13.60
C SER A 199 -15.58 16.32 -12.12
N PRO A 200 -14.59 16.05 -11.27
CA PRO A 200 -14.83 15.84 -9.85
C PRO A 200 -15.38 17.10 -9.19
N THR A 201 -16.22 16.91 -8.18
CA THR A 201 -16.81 17.97 -7.37
C THR A 201 -15.71 18.94 -6.89
N THR A 202 -16.02 20.25 -6.94
CA THR A 202 -15.11 21.29 -6.45
C THR A 202 -14.75 21.02 -4.98
N GLY A 203 -13.50 21.19 -4.63
CA GLY A 203 -12.95 20.87 -3.31
C GLY A 203 -12.39 19.45 -3.18
N MET A 204 -12.89 18.49 -3.98
CA MET A 204 -12.35 17.11 -3.99
C MET A 204 -11.17 16.98 -4.97
N ALA A 205 -10.27 16.06 -4.66
CA ALA A 205 -9.07 15.83 -5.44
C ALA A 205 -9.33 14.88 -6.63
N THR A 206 -8.58 15.09 -7.71
CA THR A 206 -8.44 14.09 -8.78
C THR A 206 -7.65 12.87 -8.29
N PRO A 207 -7.75 11.71 -8.95
CA PRO A 207 -7.00 10.51 -8.54
C PRO A 207 -5.48 10.71 -8.46
N TYR A 208 -4.90 11.50 -9.37
CA TYR A 208 -3.46 11.80 -9.38
C TYR A 208 -3.06 12.67 -8.20
N THR A 209 -3.83 13.72 -7.93
CA THR A 209 -3.60 14.61 -6.78
C THR A 209 -3.78 13.87 -5.46
N ALA A 210 -4.83 13.07 -5.33
CA ALA A 210 -5.05 12.25 -4.15
C ALA A 210 -3.92 11.25 -3.92
N PHE A 211 -3.42 10.60 -4.97
CA PHE A 211 -2.26 9.69 -4.88
C PHE A 211 -0.97 10.43 -4.48
N PHE A 212 -0.76 11.64 -4.99
CA PHE A 212 0.39 12.46 -4.60
C PHE A 212 0.33 12.86 -3.12
N ILE A 213 -0.82 13.33 -2.64
CA ILE A 213 -1.03 13.68 -1.23
C ILE A 213 -0.84 12.43 -0.33
N PHE A 214 -1.37 11.29 -0.75
CA PHE A 214 -1.16 10.00 -0.09
C PHE A 214 0.34 9.64 -0.01
N ALA A 215 1.10 9.81 -1.09
CA ALA A 215 2.53 9.56 -1.11
C ALA A 215 3.31 10.49 -0.18
N ILE A 216 2.91 11.76 -0.07
CA ILE A 216 3.42 12.69 0.94
C ILE A 216 3.12 12.16 2.35
N GLY A 217 1.91 11.68 2.61
CA GLY A 217 1.51 11.09 3.89
C GLY A 217 2.39 9.90 4.27
N ILE A 218 2.70 9.01 3.32
CA ILE A 218 3.63 7.90 3.50
C ILE A 218 5.02 8.44 3.88
N PHE A 219 5.55 9.36 3.08
CA PHE A 219 6.91 9.86 3.26
C PHE A 219 7.09 10.61 4.58
N LEU A 220 6.18 11.51 4.93
CA LEU A 220 6.25 12.26 6.18
C LEU A 220 6.10 11.36 7.42
N SER A 221 5.14 10.45 7.40
CA SER A 221 4.96 9.50 8.51
C SER A 221 6.12 8.52 8.67
N ASN A 222 6.91 8.31 7.61
CA ASN A 222 8.08 7.44 7.65
C ASN A 222 9.18 7.97 8.59
N PHE A 223 9.31 9.30 8.74
CA PHE A 223 10.21 9.89 9.73
C PHE A 223 9.86 9.47 11.17
N LEU A 224 8.56 9.26 11.45
CA LEU A 224 8.14 8.76 12.76
C LEU A 224 8.27 7.24 12.82
N PHE A 225 7.55 6.52 11.96
CA PHE A 225 7.39 5.07 12.09
C PHE A 225 8.69 4.31 11.81
N ASN A 226 9.37 4.61 10.71
CA ASN A 226 10.60 3.89 10.38
C ASN A 226 11.76 4.27 11.31
N THR A 227 11.86 5.52 11.76
CA THR A 227 12.85 5.91 12.78
C THR A 227 12.64 5.17 14.11
N LEU A 228 11.38 4.97 14.51
CA LEU A 228 11.07 4.16 15.69
C LEU A 228 11.50 2.70 15.50
N VAL A 229 11.23 2.12 14.32
CA VAL A 229 11.62 0.74 14.00
C VAL A 229 13.14 0.63 13.86
N MET A 230 13.84 1.61 13.29
CA MET A 230 15.32 1.65 13.24
C MET A 230 15.92 1.64 14.64
N LYS A 231 15.37 2.46 15.57
CA LYS A 231 15.84 2.53 16.96
C LYS A 231 15.48 1.31 17.80
N ARG A 232 14.30 0.71 17.54
CA ARG A 232 13.76 -0.46 18.25
C ARG A 232 13.27 -1.50 17.25
N PRO A 233 14.22 -2.17 16.57
CA PRO A 233 13.86 -3.11 15.52
C PRO A 233 13.11 -4.32 16.08
N PHE A 234 12.25 -4.90 15.26
CA PHE A 234 11.55 -6.13 15.61
C PHE A 234 12.51 -7.32 15.70
N VAL A 235 13.62 -7.28 14.95
CA VAL A 235 14.68 -8.29 14.92
C VAL A 235 16.05 -7.62 14.68
N GLY A 236 17.07 -8.11 15.37
CA GLY A 236 18.45 -7.65 15.21
C GLY A 236 18.79 -6.43 16.09
N LEU A 237 19.90 -5.80 15.79
CA LEU A 237 20.39 -4.62 16.49
C LEU A 237 19.79 -3.34 15.88
N PRO A 238 19.69 -2.24 16.64
CA PRO A 238 19.32 -0.94 16.10
C PRO A 238 20.20 -0.54 14.90
N VAL A 239 19.60 0.15 13.94
CA VAL A 239 20.30 0.77 12.81
C VAL A 239 20.21 2.29 12.88
N THR A 240 21.17 2.96 12.27
CA THR A 240 21.31 4.41 12.34
C THR A 240 21.18 5.05 10.97
N TYR A 241 20.83 6.33 10.92
CA TYR A 241 20.88 7.09 9.68
C TYR A 241 22.29 7.18 9.08
N LYS A 242 23.33 7.11 9.93
CA LYS A 242 24.71 7.06 9.43
C LYS A 242 24.92 5.85 8.53
N GLU A 243 24.44 4.68 8.95
CA GLU A 243 24.51 3.45 8.12
C GLU A 243 23.74 3.60 6.82
N TYR A 244 22.60 4.31 6.82
CA TYR A 244 21.85 4.60 5.59
C TYR A 244 22.64 5.45 4.59
N PHE A 245 23.39 6.46 5.06
CA PHE A 245 24.13 7.37 4.17
C PHE A 245 25.55 6.89 3.81
N THR A 246 26.06 5.87 4.49
CA THR A 246 27.44 5.35 4.24
C THR A 246 27.46 3.98 3.59
N GLY A 247 26.37 3.26 3.51
CA GLY A 247 26.20 1.98 2.82
C GLY A 247 25.80 2.19 1.38
#